data_111ddd50057d615a266d1d97c3536c8b
#
_entry.id   111ddd50057d615a266d1d97c3536c8b
#
_cell.length_a   1.000
_cell.length_b   1.000
_cell.length_c   1.000
_cell.angle_alpha   90.00
_cell.angle_beta   90.00
_cell.angle_gamma   90.00
#
_symmetry.space_group_name_H-M   'P 1'
#
loop_
_entity.id
_entity.type
_entity.pdbx_description
1 polymer ?
#
loop_
_entity_poly.entity_id
_entity_poly.type
_entity_poly.pdbx_seq_one_letter_code
_entity_poly.pdbx_strand_id
1 'polypeptide(L)'
;MAESADRPVTSAERQAKFETTSGIVTQRVYTAEDLEGFDLARELGEPGEFPYTRGIHSSMYRERLWTLRPITGFMGGPMSNSRLKELLTMGQTGIHVVPDLPTYRGLDSDHPRSRGEVGRNGVAFDTLADMEELFDGICEIATLYLSCQFPHGSERGISCVSRREA
;
A
#
# COMPACT_ATOMS: atom_id res chain seq x y z
N MET A 1 -20.19 -0.49 32.86
CA MET A 1 -20.30 0.69 31.96
C MET A 1 -20.11 1.90 32.84
N ALA A 2 -18.94 2.50 32.83
CA ALA A 2 -18.67 3.71 33.58
C ALA A 2 -19.37 4.86 32.86
N GLU A 3 -20.26 5.53 33.57
CA GLU A 3 -20.93 6.73 33.14
C GLU A 3 -19.86 7.82 32.99
N SER A 4 -19.58 8.21 31.76
CA SER A 4 -18.62 9.28 31.46
C SER A 4 -19.07 10.54 32.17
N ALA A 5 -18.28 10.99 33.15
CA ALA A 5 -18.56 12.23 33.90
C ALA A 5 -18.68 13.40 32.91
N ASP A 6 -19.88 14.01 32.87
CA ASP A 6 -20.18 15.15 32.04
C ASP A 6 -19.33 16.35 32.48
N ARG A 7 -18.20 16.59 31.82
CA ARG A 7 -17.31 17.71 32.14
C ARG A 7 -17.97 19.03 31.74
N PRO A 8 -17.97 20.03 32.62
CA PRO A 8 -18.65 21.28 32.34
C PRO A 8 -18.06 21.96 31.08
N VAL A 9 -18.93 22.17 30.11
CA VAL A 9 -18.59 22.84 28.86
C VAL A 9 -18.52 24.34 29.07
N THR A 10 -17.34 24.93 29.03
CA THR A 10 -17.13 26.37 29.21
C THR A 10 -17.28 27.20 27.93
N SER A 11 -17.39 26.56 26.76
CA SER A 11 -17.61 27.20 25.47
C SER A 11 -18.68 26.50 24.66
N ALA A 12 -19.38 27.24 23.81
CA ALA A 12 -20.40 26.70 22.91
C ALA A 12 -19.74 25.73 21.89
N GLU A 13 -20.31 24.56 21.75
CA GLU A 13 -19.93 23.61 20.71
C GLU A 13 -20.84 23.74 19.48
N ARG A 14 -20.33 23.45 18.30
CA ARG A 14 -21.13 23.57 17.06
C ARG A 14 -22.23 22.51 16.94
N GLN A 15 -22.16 21.42 17.73
CA GLN A 15 -23.12 20.32 17.73
C GLN A 15 -23.35 19.86 19.18
N ALA A 16 -24.52 19.33 19.45
CA ALA A 16 -24.85 18.77 20.76
C ALA A 16 -24.19 17.42 21.05
N LYS A 17 -23.75 16.72 20.02
CA LYS A 17 -23.11 15.40 20.11
C LYS A 17 -22.09 15.23 18.98
N PHE A 18 -20.96 14.68 19.31
CA PHE A 18 -19.93 14.27 18.36
C PHE A 18 -19.79 12.76 18.40
N GLU A 19 -19.96 12.12 17.26
CA GLU A 19 -19.86 10.66 17.15
C GLU A 19 -19.21 10.25 15.82
N THR A 20 -18.59 9.07 15.82
CA THR A 20 -18.08 8.44 14.60
C THR A 20 -19.24 7.92 13.74
N THR A 21 -18.97 7.56 12.50
CA THR A 21 -19.95 6.91 11.59
C THR A 21 -20.47 5.58 12.14
N SER A 22 -19.75 4.97 13.07
CA SER A 22 -20.14 3.73 13.78
C SER A 22 -20.94 3.98 15.05
N GLY A 23 -21.35 5.23 15.34
CA GLY A 23 -22.15 5.58 16.50
C GLY A 23 -21.38 5.67 17.83
N ILE A 24 -20.04 5.64 17.79
CA ILE A 24 -19.21 5.80 18.99
C ILE A 24 -19.13 7.29 19.33
N VAL A 25 -19.58 7.66 20.51
CA VAL A 25 -19.49 9.04 21.01
C VAL A 25 -18.03 9.36 21.32
N THR A 26 -17.56 10.50 20.80
CA THR A 26 -16.20 10.99 21.05
C THR A 26 -16.27 12.15 22.05
N GLN A 27 -15.35 12.16 23.00
CA GLN A 27 -15.21 13.27 23.96
C GLN A 27 -14.44 14.42 23.33
N ARG A 28 -14.58 15.62 23.90
CA ARG A 28 -13.80 16.79 23.47
C ARG A 28 -12.31 16.60 23.69
N VAL A 29 -11.93 16.04 24.83
CA VAL A 29 -10.56 15.78 25.26
C VAL A 29 -10.55 14.51 26.08
N TYR A 30 -9.58 13.65 25.84
CA TYR A 30 -9.27 12.51 26.67
C TYR A 30 -8.10 12.86 27.60
N THR A 31 -8.21 12.53 28.87
CA THR A 31 -7.22 12.85 29.90
C THR A 31 -6.79 11.58 30.65
N ALA A 32 -5.88 11.72 31.61
CA ALA A 32 -5.44 10.61 32.45
C ALA A 32 -6.60 9.94 33.23
N GLU A 33 -7.66 10.71 33.56
CA GLU A 33 -8.86 10.18 34.25
C GLU A 33 -9.62 9.18 33.39
N ASP A 34 -9.59 9.34 32.06
CA ASP A 34 -10.25 8.41 31.12
C ASP A 34 -9.49 7.08 31.00
N LEU A 35 -8.27 7.02 31.55
CA LEU A 35 -7.43 5.83 31.58
C LEU A 35 -7.42 5.14 32.97
N GLU A 36 -8.32 5.52 33.87
CA GLU A 36 -8.40 4.88 35.19
C GLU A 36 -8.72 3.38 35.02
N GLY A 37 -7.89 2.54 35.59
CA GLY A 37 -7.99 1.07 35.45
C GLY A 37 -7.42 0.51 34.16
N PHE A 38 -6.85 1.34 33.27
CA PHE A 38 -6.23 0.91 32.03
C PHE A 38 -4.79 0.42 32.27
N ASP A 39 -4.54 -0.85 32.00
CA ASP A 39 -3.20 -1.45 32.09
C ASP A 39 -2.49 -1.30 30.74
N LEU A 40 -1.52 -0.38 30.68
CA LEU A 40 -0.76 -0.10 29.46
C LEU A 40 -0.04 -1.33 28.90
N ALA A 41 0.52 -2.18 29.78
CA ALA A 41 1.26 -3.36 29.33
C ALA A 41 0.34 -4.41 28.73
N ARG A 42 -0.83 -4.61 29.34
CA ARG A 42 -1.81 -5.61 28.90
C ARG A 42 -2.63 -5.12 27.69
N GLU A 43 -3.11 -3.87 27.73
CA GLU A 43 -4.08 -3.35 26.76
C GLU A 43 -3.40 -2.77 25.51
N LEU A 44 -2.21 -2.20 25.70
CA LEU A 44 -1.49 -1.55 24.61
C LEU A 44 -0.28 -2.35 24.13
N GLY A 45 0.49 -2.97 25.05
CA GLY A 45 1.69 -3.74 24.75
C GLY A 45 2.87 -2.89 24.29
N GLU A 46 3.94 -3.54 23.85
CA GLU A 46 5.13 -2.90 23.31
C GLU A 46 5.11 -2.89 21.76
N PRO A 47 5.78 -1.92 21.11
CA PRO A 47 5.91 -1.91 19.66
C PRO A 47 6.60 -3.20 19.16
N GLY A 48 6.06 -3.80 18.09
CA GLY A 48 6.60 -5.04 17.53
C GLY A 48 6.13 -6.32 18.20
N GLU A 49 5.32 -6.23 19.26
CA GLU A 49 4.78 -7.38 19.99
C GLU A 49 3.24 -7.44 19.86
N PHE A 50 2.71 -8.66 19.95
CA PHE A 50 1.25 -8.85 19.97
C PHE A 50 0.65 -8.10 21.19
N PRO A 51 -0.45 -7.40 21.04
CA PRO A 51 -1.42 -7.32 19.92
C PRO A 51 -1.10 -6.29 18.82
N TYR A 52 0.11 -5.78 18.72
CA TYR A 52 0.60 -4.84 17.69
C TYR A 52 -0.13 -3.49 17.64
N THR A 53 -0.70 -3.06 18.72
CA THR A 53 -1.44 -1.79 18.81
C THR A 53 -0.57 -0.57 18.52
N ARG A 54 0.74 -0.68 18.78
CA ARG A 54 1.76 0.34 18.50
C ARG A 54 2.51 0.11 17.19
N GLY A 55 2.10 -0.86 16.37
CA GLY A 55 2.73 -1.21 15.11
C GLY A 55 3.59 -2.48 15.19
N ILE A 56 3.94 -2.99 14.01
CA ILE A 56 4.60 -4.29 13.84
C ILE A 56 6.13 -4.26 14.03
N HIS A 57 6.72 -3.09 14.21
CA HIS A 57 8.16 -2.92 14.35
C HIS A 57 8.54 -2.34 15.72
N SER A 58 9.49 -2.94 16.40
CA SER A 58 9.95 -2.51 17.73
C SER A 58 10.56 -1.10 17.71
N SER A 59 11.26 -0.74 16.65
CA SER A 59 11.83 0.59 16.45
C SER A 59 10.86 1.56 15.77
N MET A 60 9.62 1.13 15.50
CA MET A 60 8.65 1.83 14.65
C MET A 60 9.23 2.09 13.25
N TYR A 61 9.36 3.33 12.81
CA TYR A 61 9.96 3.69 11.54
C TYR A 61 11.30 4.42 11.66
N ARG A 62 11.99 4.26 12.80
CA ARG A 62 13.29 4.93 13.03
C ARG A 62 14.45 4.19 12.37
N GLU A 63 14.37 2.87 12.28
CA GLU A 63 15.36 2.04 11.58
C GLU A 63 15.11 2.05 10.07
N ARG A 64 13.85 1.80 9.68
CA ARG A 64 13.44 1.76 8.28
C ARG A 64 12.12 2.50 8.10
N LEU A 65 12.09 3.43 7.17
CA LEU A 65 10.85 4.11 6.78
C LEU A 65 9.90 3.17 6.05
N TRP A 66 8.64 3.56 5.98
CA TRP A 66 7.65 2.90 5.13
C TRP A 66 8.07 2.92 3.66
N THR A 67 7.62 1.95 2.91
CA THR A 67 7.89 1.86 1.48
C THR A 67 7.05 2.86 0.70
N LEU A 68 7.71 3.71 -0.07
CA LEU A 68 7.06 4.58 -1.06
C LEU A 68 6.95 3.81 -2.39
N ARG A 69 5.72 3.53 -2.81
CA ARG A 69 5.40 2.76 -4.02
C ARG A 69 4.35 3.47 -4.87
N PRO A 70 4.66 4.58 -5.54
CA PRO A 70 3.76 5.18 -6.51
C PRO A 70 3.38 4.17 -7.59
N ILE A 71 2.12 4.21 -8.00
CA ILE A 71 1.64 3.40 -9.12
C ILE A 71 2.31 3.89 -10.39
N THR A 72 2.88 2.97 -11.15
CA THR A 72 3.62 3.24 -12.38
C THR A 72 3.23 2.22 -13.43
N GLY A 73 3.30 2.61 -14.68
CA GLY A 73 3.08 1.73 -15.83
C GLY A 73 2.49 2.51 -17.00
N PHE A 74 3.20 2.50 -18.11
CA PHE A 74 2.79 3.19 -19.32
C PHE A 74 3.56 2.63 -20.52
N MET A 75 2.85 2.38 -21.61
CA MET A 75 3.40 1.82 -22.85
C MET A 75 4.03 0.43 -22.67
N GLY A 76 5.27 0.23 -23.15
CA GLY A 76 6.02 -1.02 -23.06
C GLY A 76 7.09 -1.00 -21.98
N GLY A 77 7.81 -2.12 -21.86
CA GLY A 77 8.86 -2.35 -20.88
C GLY A 77 9.93 -1.28 -20.84
N PRO A 78 10.60 -0.92 -21.94
CA PRO A 78 11.73 0.02 -21.94
C PRO A 78 11.38 1.42 -21.43
N MET A 79 10.21 1.96 -21.82
CA MET A 79 9.79 3.28 -21.38
C MET A 79 9.43 3.28 -19.90
N SER A 80 8.71 2.28 -19.44
CA SER A 80 8.39 2.11 -18.03
C SER A 80 9.63 1.86 -17.18
N ASN A 81 10.61 1.09 -17.67
CA ASN A 81 11.90 0.89 -17.03
C ASN A 81 12.64 2.21 -16.78
N SER A 82 12.74 3.05 -17.82
CA SER A 82 13.39 4.36 -17.70
C SER A 82 12.72 5.22 -16.63
N ARG A 83 11.38 5.24 -16.59
CA ARG A 83 10.62 5.98 -15.59
C ARG A 83 10.81 5.41 -14.18
N LEU A 84 10.84 4.10 -14.03
CA LEU A 84 11.09 3.44 -12.75
C LEU A 84 12.48 3.79 -12.21
N LYS A 85 13.51 3.75 -13.05
CA LYS A 85 14.88 4.14 -12.69
C LYS A 85 14.93 5.61 -12.23
N GLU A 86 14.25 6.51 -12.92
CA GLU A 86 14.14 7.92 -12.53
C GLU A 86 13.48 8.06 -11.14
N LEU A 87 12.34 7.41 -10.91
CA LEU A 87 11.63 7.46 -9.63
C LEU A 87 12.47 6.90 -8.47
N LEU A 88 13.23 5.84 -8.70
CA LEU A 88 14.17 5.31 -7.71
C LEU A 88 15.25 6.32 -7.34
N THR A 89 15.79 7.07 -8.31
CA THR A 89 16.75 8.15 -8.02
C THR A 89 16.14 9.30 -7.25
N MET A 90 14.82 9.52 -7.37
CA MET A 90 14.06 10.53 -6.62
C MET A 90 13.68 10.07 -5.19
N GLY A 91 14.07 8.87 -4.78
CA GLY A 91 13.84 8.35 -3.43
C GLY A 91 12.65 7.39 -3.28
N GLN A 92 12.10 6.89 -4.37
CA GLN A 92 11.14 5.79 -4.32
C GLN A 92 11.84 4.54 -3.77
N THR A 93 11.20 3.84 -2.83
CA THR A 93 11.78 2.68 -2.14
C THR A 93 11.10 1.36 -2.49
N GLY A 94 10.09 1.40 -3.31
CA GLY A 94 9.40 0.23 -3.82
C GLY A 94 8.79 0.50 -5.19
N ILE A 95 8.48 -0.54 -5.91
CA ILE A 95 7.92 -0.49 -7.27
C ILE A 95 6.51 -1.07 -7.25
N HIS A 96 5.58 -0.34 -7.83
CA HIS A 96 4.23 -0.83 -8.08
C HIS A 96 3.92 -0.63 -9.57
N VAL A 97 3.90 -1.72 -10.31
CA VAL A 97 3.58 -1.73 -11.74
C VAL A 97 2.17 -2.24 -11.97
N VAL A 98 1.44 -1.54 -12.82
CA VAL A 98 0.09 -1.91 -13.23
C VAL A 98 0.14 -2.32 -14.71
N PRO A 99 -0.38 -3.52 -15.05
CA PRO A 99 -0.55 -3.93 -16.44
C PRO A 99 -1.61 -3.08 -17.15
N ASP A 100 -1.55 -3.04 -18.47
CA ASP A 100 -2.58 -2.42 -19.27
C ASP A 100 -3.90 -3.24 -19.29
N LEU A 101 -4.93 -2.67 -19.86
CA LEU A 101 -6.25 -3.27 -19.89
C LEU A 101 -6.32 -4.58 -20.70
N PRO A 102 -5.66 -4.72 -21.87
CA PRO A 102 -5.55 -6.00 -22.56
C PRO A 102 -4.93 -7.09 -21.69
N THR A 103 -3.78 -6.82 -21.09
CA THR A 103 -3.09 -7.75 -20.18
C THR A 103 -3.99 -8.15 -18.99
N TYR A 104 -4.72 -7.21 -18.38
CA TYR A 104 -5.70 -7.51 -17.34
C TYR A 104 -6.80 -8.46 -17.80
N ARG A 105 -7.17 -8.41 -19.08
CA ARG A 105 -8.20 -9.25 -19.68
C ARG A 105 -7.66 -10.58 -20.22
N GLY A 106 -6.35 -10.82 -20.12
CA GLY A 106 -5.70 -12.00 -20.69
C GLY A 106 -5.70 -12.01 -22.21
N LEU A 107 -5.57 -10.82 -22.81
CA LEU A 107 -5.49 -10.62 -24.25
C LEU A 107 -4.07 -10.18 -24.59
N ASP A 108 -3.51 -10.75 -25.64
CA ASP A 108 -2.24 -10.31 -26.21
C ASP A 108 -2.41 -8.96 -26.92
N SER A 109 -1.33 -8.22 -27.08
CA SER A 109 -1.34 -6.88 -27.67
C SER A 109 -1.81 -6.85 -29.12
N ASP A 110 -1.61 -7.94 -29.88
CA ASP A 110 -2.05 -8.10 -31.27
C ASP A 110 -3.51 -8.54 -31.43
N HIS A 111 -4.16 -8.89 -30.32
CA HIS A 111 -5.56 -9.32 -30.36
C HIS A 111 -6.47 -8.18 -30.86
N PRO A 112 -7.44 -8.43 -31.76
CA PRO A 112 -8.30 -7.38 -32.34
C PRO A 112 -9.02 -6.49 -31.31
N ARG A 113 -9.38 -7.04 -30.14
CA ARG A 113 -10.02 -6.30 -29.03
C ARG A 113 -9.06 -5.41 -28.24
N SER A 114 -7.76 -5.57 -28.42
CA SER A 114 -6.73 -4.80 -27.72
C SER A 114 -6.42 -3.47 -28.43
N ARG A 115 -6.92 -3.30 -29.64
CA ARG A 115 -6.63 -2.14 -30.46
C ARG A 115 -7.01 -0.83 -29.78
N GLY A 116 -6.03 0.06 -29.60
CA GLY A 116 -6.18 1.37 -28.97
C GLY A 116 -6.10 1.38 -27.45
N GLU A 117 -5.95 0.20 -26.80
CA GLU A 117 -5.83 0.07 -25.35
C GLU A 117 -4.44 -0.41 -24.89
N VAL A 118 -3.62 -0.91 -25.81
CA VAL A 118 -2.28 -1.42 -25.54
C VAL A 118 -1.39 -0.32 -24.96
N GLY A 119 -0.82 -0.55 -23.78
CA GLY A 119 0.10 0.35 -23.08
C GLY A 119 -0.50 1.69 -22.63
N ARG A 120 -1.81 1.87 -22.69
CA ARG A 120 -2.46 3.17 -22.44
C ARG A 120 -2.62 3.49 -20.95
N ASN A 121 -3.06 2.54 -20.16
CA ASN A 121 -3.34 2.71 -18.72
C ASN A 121 -2.47 1.78 -17.85
N GLY A 122 -1.35 1.34 -18.36
CA GLY A 122 -0.45 0.39 -17.74
C GLY A 122 0.58 -0.08 -18.73
N VAL A 123 1.35 -1.09 -18.33
CA VAL A 123 2.38 -1.72 -19.18
C VAL A 123 1.79 -2.93 -19.90
N ALA A 124 2.02 -3.03 -21.20
CA ALA A 124 1.71 -4.23 -21.96
C ALA A 124 2.72 -5.34 -21.62
N PHE A 125 2.21 -6.51 -21.27
CA PHE A 125 2.97 -7.72 -21.00
C PHE A 125 2.43 -8.88 -21.82
N ASP A 126 3.08 -9.23 -22.89
CA ASP A 126 2.71 -10.37 -23.70
C ASP A 126 3.65 -11.57 -23.45
N THR A 127 4.90 -11.27 -23.13
CA THR A 127 5.98 -12.27 -23.02
C THR A 127 6.86 -12.06 -21.79
N LEU A 128 7.68 -13.06 -21.48
CA LEU A 128 8.73 -12.95 -20.47
C LEU A 128 9.76 -11.85 -20.84
N ALA A 129 10.03 -11.66 -22.11
CA ALA A 129 10.97 -10.64 -22.58
C ALA A 129 10.51 -9.23 -22.18
N ASP A 130 9.21 -8.94 -22.25
CA ASP A 130 8.65 -7.65 -21.80
C ASP A 130 8.90 -7.40 -20.31
N MET A 131 8.84 -8.45 -19.50
CA MET A 131 9.15 -8.38 -18.08
C MET A 131 10.64 -8.19 -17.83
N GLU A 132 11.50 -8.88 -18.58
CA GLU A 132 12.96 -8.71 -18.51
C GLU A 132 13.35 -7.28 -18.88
N GLU A 133 12.79 -6.72 -19.94
CA GLU A 133 13.00 -5.33 -20.33
C GLU A 133 12.52 -4.33 -19.28
N LEU A 134 11.35 -4.57 -18.69
CA LEU A 134 10.78 -3.69 -17.66
C LEU A 134 11.66 -3.63 -16.42
N PHE A 135 12.22 -4.76 -15.98
CA PHE A 135 12.98 -4.84 -14.74
C PHE A 135 14.50 -4.86 -14.95
N ASP A 136 14.97 -4.61 -16.17
CA ASP A 136 16.40 -4.54 -16.44
C ASP A 136 17.10 -3.51 -15.54
N GLY A 137 18.08 -3.99 -14.76
CA GLY A 137 18.86 -3.18 -13.84
C GLY A 137 18.11 -2.61 -12.64
N ILE A 138 16.92 -3.13 -12.30
CA ILE A 138 16.10 -2.64 -11.18
C ILE A 138 16.04 -3.64 -10.01
N CYS A 139 16.17 -4.93 -10.29
CA CYS A 139 15.81 -6.02 -9.37
C CYS A 139 16.57 -6.10 -8.04
N GLU A 140 17.67 -5.40 -7.84
CA GLU A 140 18.46 -5.47 -6.61
C GLU A 140 18.07 -4.45 -5.54
N ILE A 141 17.25 -3.45 -5.86
CA ILE A 141 17.15 -2.24 -5.05
C ILE A 141 15.78 -2.05 -4.39
N ALA A 142 14.71 -2.65 -4.90
CA ALA A 142 13.36 -2.26 -4.49
C ALA A 142 12.42 -3.43 -4.21
N THR A 143 11.48 -3.25 -3.28
CA THR A 143 10.35 -4.15 -3.08
C THR A 143 9.41 -4.04 -4.28
N LEU A 144 9.24 -5.13 -5.01
CA LEU A 144 8.35 -5.19 -6.17
C LEU A 144 6.91 -5.56 -5.75
N TYR A 145 5.96 -4.83 -6.26
CA TYR A 145 4.55 -5.17 -6.22
C TYR A 145 3.97 -5.09 -7.64
N LEU A 146 3.49 -6.21 -8.15
CA LEU A 146 2.81 -6.28 -9.44
C LEU A 146 1.31 -6.51 -9.18
N SER A 147 0.48 -5.56 -9.59
CA SER A 147 -0.97 -5.66 -9.43
C SER A 147 -1.58 -6.39 -10.63
N CYS A 148 -1.64 -7.71 -10.55
CA CYS A 148 -2.33 -8.53 -11.55
C CYS A 148 -3.55 -9.19 -10.90
N GLN A 149 -4.74 -8.69 -11.19
CA GLN A 149 -5.99 -9.40 -10.91
C GLN A 149 -6.45 -10.09 -12.21
N PHE A 150 -6.24 -11.39 -12.29
CA PHE A 150 -6.79 -12.18 -13.39
C PHE A 150 -8.26 -12.52 -13.12
N PRO A 151 -9.18 -12.35 -14.09
CA PRO A 151 -10.62 -12.52 -13.88
C PRO A 151 -11.09 -13.96 -13.62
N HIS A 152 -10.23 -14.93 -13.60
CA HIS A 152 -10.57 -16.33 -13.37
C HIS A 152 -9.68 -16.97 -12.30
N GLY A 153 -9.84 -16.60 -11.01
CA GLY A 153 -9.49 -17.45 -9.86
C GLY A 153 -8.12 -18.14 -9.84
N SER A 154 -7.26 -17.91 -10.83
CA SER A 154 -5.89 -18.36 -10.82
C SER A 154 -5.03 -17.28 -10.17
N GLU A 155 -4.82 -17.39 -8.88
CA GLU A 155 -3.74 -16.70 -8.16
C GLU A 155 -2.38 -17.17 -8.69
N ARG A 156 -2.09 -16.86 -9.94
CA ARG A 156 -0.70 -16.87 -10.39
C ARG A 156 -0.11 -15.53 -10.01
N GLY A 157 0.20 -15.39 -8.73
CA GLY A 157 1.14 -14.39 -8.31
C GLY A 157 2.42 -14.61 -9.11
N ILE A 158 2.69 -13.73 -10.06
CA ILE A 158 4.02 -13.61 -10.62
C ILE A 158 4.85 -12.99 -9.50
N SER A 159 5.31 -13.83 -8.57
CA SER A 159 6.42 -13.48 -7.71
C SER A 159 7.64 -13.46 -8.62
N CYS A 160 8.00 -12.27 -9.08
CA CYS A 160 9.28 -12.05 -9.72
C CYS A 160 10.36 -12.27 -8.66
N VAL A 161 10.73 -13.54 -8.46
CA VAL A 161 11.88 -13.94 -7.67
C VAL A 161 13.07 -13.84 -8.61
N SER A 162 13.66 -12.67 -8.73
CA SER A 162 15.01 -12.56 -9.22
C SER A 162 15.97 -12.91 -8.08
N ARG A 163 16.09 -14.16 -7.72
CA ARG A 163 17.33 -14.69 -7.17
C ARG A 163 18.16 -15.16 -8.36
N ARG A 164 19.01 -14.30 -8.88
CA ARG A 164 20.25 -14.79 -9.45
C ARG A 164 21.18 -14.97 -8.27
N GLU A 165 21.40 -16.20 -7.88
CA GLU A 165 22.51 -16.59 -7.03
C GLU A 165 23.80 -16.20 -7.76
N ALA A 166 24.63 -15.40 -7.07
CA ALA A 166 26.00 -15.17 -7.46
C ALA A 166 26.87 -16.41 -7.12
#